data_e9f241f954d0c7cdef86bd365ca213f2
#
_entry.id   e9f241f954d0c7cdef86bd365ca213f2
#
_cell.length_a   1.000
_cell.length_b   1.000
_cell.length_c   1.000
_cell.angle_alpha   90.00
_cell.angle_beta   90.00
_cell.angle_gamma   90.00
#
_symmetry.space_group_name_H-M   'P 1'
#
loop_
_entity.id
_entity.type
_entity.pdbx_description
1 polymer ?
#
loop_
_entity_poly.entity_id
_entity_poly.type
_entity_poly.pdbx_seq_one_letter_code
_entity_poly.pdbx_strand_id
1 'polypeptide(L)'
;MKKKMVTVLLTAAMATAMAAGCGKSSDSGSDKKESYTIGIEQFAEHGSLDNCREGFLKGLEDEGIKEGDNLTVKYKNAAADMGTAKQISDSLVSDKVDLVCAIATPSAQSAYNAAMKADIPVIYTAVTDPVAAELADKDGKPV
;
A
#
# COMPACT_ATOMS: atom_id res chain seq x y z
N MET A 1 -39.90 65.22 -18.93
CA MET A 1 -40.01 64.50 -20.20
C MET A 1 -38.63 63.98 -20.57
N LYS A 2 -38.19 62.83 -20.14
CA LYS A 2 -36.96 62.11 -20.52
C LYS A 2 -36.66 61.05 -19.49
N LYS A 3 -37.53 60.02 -19.34
CA LYS A 3 -37.32 58.86 -18.45
C LYS A 3 -37.97 57.61 -19.00
N LYS A 4 -37.72 57.25 -20.27
CA LYS A 4 -38.30 56.03 -20.84
C LYS A 4 -37.41 55.32 -21.85
N MET A 5 -36.11 55.26 -21.66
CA MET A 5 -35.24 54.54 -22.60
C MET A 5 -34.08 53.80 -21.97
N VAL A 6 -34.21 53.35 -20.75
CA VAL A 6 -33.10 52.58 -20.10
C VAL A 6 -33.52 51.14 -19.72
N THR A 7 -34.79 50.74 -19.97
CA THR A 7 -35.29 49.47 -19.44
C THR A 7 -35.39 48.34 -20.45
N VAL A 8 -34.89 48.47 -21.66
CA VAL A 8 -35.00 47.44 -22.72
C VAL A 8 -33.69 46.71 -23.08
N LEU A 9 -32.57 47.08 -22.48
CA LEU A 9 -31.26 46.48 -22.81
C LEU A 9 -30.75 45.49 -21.77
N LEU A 10 -31.55 45.02 -20.82
CA LEU A 10 -31.12 44.13 -19.74
C LEU A 10 -31.78 42.74 -19.75
N THR A 11 -32.50 42.37 -20.80
CA THR A 11 -33.19 41.07 -20.87
C THR A 11 -32.74 40.11 -21.97
N ALA A 12 -31.59 40.40 -22.59
CA ALA A 12 -31.08 39.53 -23.65
C ALA A 12 -29.75 38.78 -23.32
N ALA A 13 -29.37 38.73 -22.03
CA ALA A 13 -28.10 38.12 -21.62
C ALA A 13 -28.23 36.95 -20.64
N MET A 14 -29.38 36.28 -20.56
CA MET A 14 -29.58 35.14 -19.63
C MET A 14 -30.15 33.89 -20.31
N ALA A 15 -29.70 33.51 -21.45
CA ALA A 15 -30.18 32.30 -22.11
C ALA A 15 -29.12 31.50 -22.85
N THR A 16 -27.86 31.52 -22.39
CA THR A 16 -26.82 30.62 -22.98
C THR A 16 -25.80 30.17 -21.95
N ALA A 17 -26.22 29.56 -20.84
CA ALA A 17 -25.31 28.97 -19.87
C ALA A 17 -25.89 27.70 -19.24
N MET A 18 -26.44 26.77 -20.03
CA MET A 18 -26.80 25.43 -19.58
C MET A 18 -26.50 24.38 -20.63
N ALA A 19 -25.24 24.23 -21.02
CA ALA A 19 -24.78 23.05 -21.73
C ALA A 19 -23.24 23.01 -21.71
N ALA A 20 -22.64 22.67 -20.57
CA ALA A 20 -21.28 22.10 -20.49
C ALA A 20 -20.92 21.84 -19.02
N GLY A 21 -21.67 20.98 -18.38
CA GLY A 21 -21.41 20.52 -17.01
C GLY A 21 -20.86 19.12 -16.96
N CYS A 22 -19.94 18.75 -17.85
CA CYS A 22 -19.01 17.62 -17.65
C CYS A 22 -17.60 18.17 -17.79
N GLY A 23 -17.23 19.02 -16.87
CA GLY A 23 -15.87 19.41 -16.64
C GLY A 23 -15.17 18.25 -15.96
N LYS A 24 -14.51 17.40 -16.75
CA LYS A 24 -13.38 16.61 -16.32
C LYS A 24 -12.40 17.60 -15.68
N SER A 25 -12.37 17.63 -14.37
CA SER A 25 -11.31 18.31 -13.63
C SER A 25 -10.01 17.67 -14.05
N SER A 26 -9.31 18.30 -14.98
CA SER A 26 -7.90 18.05 -15.20
C SER A 26 -7.20 18.64 -13.98
N ASP A 27 -7.15 17.85 -12.92
CA ASP A 27 -6.20 18.08 -11.86
C ASP A 27 -4.83 17.83 -12.48
N SER A 28 -4.16 18.92 -12.84
CA SER A 28 -2.74 18.91 -13.15
C SER A 28 -1.99 18.79 -11.83
N GLY A 29 -2.27 17.73 -11.09
CA GLY A 29 -1.38 17.21 -10.10
C GLY A 29 -0.16 16.70 -10.86
N SER A 30 1.00 17.27 -10.60
CA SER A 30 2.26 16.68 -11.00
C SER A 30 2.20 15.20 -10.59
N ASP A 31 2.26 14.29 -11.55
CA ASP A 31 2.46 12.87 -11.31
C ASP A 31 3.81 12.68 -10.58
N LYS A 32 3.80 12.90 -9.28
CA LYS A 32 4.79 12.30 -8.40
C LYS A 32 4.47 10.83 -8.48
N LYS A 33 5.23 10.11 -9.28
CA LYS A 33 5.21 8.66 -9.31
C LYS A 33 5.37 8.20 -7.87
N GLU A 34 4.32 7.64 -7.31
CA GLU A 34 4.36 7.10 -5.95
C GLU A 34 5.46 6.06 -5.91
N SER A 35 6.39 6.18 -4.99
CA SER A 35 7.48 5.22 -4.80
C SER A 35 7.30 4.55 -3.46
N TYR A 36 7.45 3.23 -3.44
CA TYR A 36 7.24 2.38 -2.29
C TYR A 36 8.53 1.70 -1.86
N THR A 37 8.69 1.52 -0.56
CA THR A 37 9.73 0.68 0.02
C THR A 37 9.08 -0.47 0.77
N ILE A 38 9.27 -1.70 0.31
CA ILE A 38 8.66 -2.89 0.92
C ILE A 38 9.76 -3.75 1.55
N GLY A 39 9.56 -4.10 2.82
CA GLY A 39 10.35 -5.10 3.52
C GLY A 39 9.81 -6.50 3.24
N ILE A 40 10.66 -7.43 2.86
CA ILE A 40 10.30 -8.85 2.76
C ILE A 40 11.14 -9.63 3.75
N GLU A 41 10.49 -10.25 4.73
CA GLU A 41 11.11 -11.15 5.69
C GLU A 41 10.68 -12.59 5.41
N GLN A 42 11.63 -13.42 5.02
CA GLN A 42 11.42 -14.85 4.80
C GLN A 42 12.12 -15.65 5.91
N PHE A 43 11.39 -16.58 6.54
CA PHE A 43 11.93 -17.32 7.68
C PHE A 43 13.09 -18.23 7.33
N ALA A 44 13.00 -18.97 6.22
CA ALA A 44 14.03 -19.94 5.81
C ALA A 44 14.16 -19.99 4.30
N GLU A 45 15.29 -20.48 3.84
CA GLU A 45 15.50 -20.83 2.44
C GLU A 45 14.78 -22.14 2.13
N HIS A 46 13.71 -22.07 1.35
CA HIS A 46 12.91 -23.22 0.96
C HIS A 46 12.08 -22.88 -0.28
N GLY A 47 12.05 -23.78 -1.28
CA GLY A 47 11.42 -23.51 -2.57
C GLY A 47 9.96 -23.05 -2.48
N SER A 48 9.17 -23.57 -1.52
CA SER A 48 7.79 -23.10 -1.34
C SER A 48 7.72 -21.65 -0.84
N LEU A 49 8.65 -21.23 0.03
CA LEU A 49 8.71 -19.86 0.54
C LEU A 49 9.27 -18.91 -0.52
N ASP A 50 10.23 -19.38 -1.33
CA ASP A 50 10.73 -18.64 -2.49
C ASP A 50 9.61 -18.36 -3.49
N ASN A 51 8.79 -19.38 -3.80
CA ASN A 51 7.62 -19.21 -4.67
C ASN A 51 6.61 -18.18 -4.10
N CYS A 52 6.41 -18.13 -2.77
CA CYS A 52 5.57 -17.12 -2.15
C CYS A 52 6.13 -15.71 -2.36
N ARG A 53 7.43 -15.53 -2.17
CA ARG A 53 8.11 -14.24 -2.40
C ARG A 53 8.00 -13.82 -3.86
N GLU A 54 8.33 -14.71 -4.78
CA GLU A 54 8.29 -14.43 -6.23
C GLU A 54 6.87 -14.13 -6.70
N GLY A 55 5.88 -14.88 -6.21
CA GLY A 55 4.47 -14.63 -6.52
C GLY A 55 4.00 -13.28 -6.01
N PHE A 56 4.42 -12.88 -4.80
CA PHE A 56 4.11 -11.56 -4.26
C PHE A 56 4.70 -10.44 -5.12
N LEU A 57 5.99 -10.52 -5.46
CA LEU A 57 6.66 -9.53 -6.31
C LEU A 57 6.04 -9.48 -7.70
N LYS A 58 5.69 -10.64 -8.26
CA LYS A 58 5.01 -10.71 -9.55
C LYS A 58 3.64 -10.05 -9.53
N GLY A 59 2.86 -10.24 -8.47
CA GLY A 59 1.58 -9.57 -8.29
C GLY A 59 1.72 -8.05 -8.24
N LEU A 60 2.73 -7.54 -7.54
CA LEU A 60 3.03 -6.09 -7.52
C LEU A 60 3.40 -5.57 -8.92
N GLU A 61 4.22 -6.32 -9.65
CA GLU A 61 4.60 -5.96 -11.01
C GLU A 61 3.39 -5.88 -11.96
N ASP A 62 2.46 -6.83 -11.84
CA ASP A 62 1.24 -6.88 -12.66
C ASP A 62 0.33 -5.66 -12.38
N GLU A 63 0.36 -5.12 -11.15
CA GLU A 63 -0.31 -3.88 -10.75
C GLU A 63 0.51 -2.60 -11.06
N GLY A 64 1.64 -2.73 -11.72
CA GLY A 64 2.47 -1.59 -12.12
C GLY A 64 3.44 -1.09 -11.03
N ILE A 65 3.59 -1.83 -9.93
CA ILE A 65 4.55 -1.55 -8.85
C ILE A 65 5.80 -2.39 -9.11
N LYS A 66 6.86 -1.78 -9.66
CA LYS A 66 8.01 -2.50 -10.20
C LYS A 66 9.30 -2.14 -9.51
N GLU A 67 10.08 -3.15 -9.15
CA GLU A 67 11.42 -2.97 -8.60
C GLU A 67 12.33 -2.22 -9.58
N GLY A 68 13.05 -1.23 -9.06
CA GLY A 68 13.92 -0.37 -9.87
C GLY A 68 13.20 0.76 -10.61
N ASP A 69 11.86 0.82 -10.57
CA ASP A 69 11.05 1.89 -11.14
C ASP A 69 10.39 2.73 -10.04
N ASN A 70 9.42 2.16 -9.34
CA ASN A 70 8.69 2.80 -8.24
C ASN A 70 8.65 1.92 -6.97
N LEU A 71 9.39 0.80 -6.94
CA LEU A 71 9.49 -0.10 -5.81
C LEU A 71 10.96 -0.31 -5.42
N THR A 72 11.23 -0.16 -4.13
CA THR A 72 12.46 -0.63 -3.48
C THR A 72 12.14 -1.82 -2.60
N VAL A 73 12.80 -2.95 -2.83
CA VAL A 73 12.62 -4.18 -2.05
C VAL A 73 13.77 -4.34 -1.06
N LYS A 74 13.45 -4.48 0.23
CA LYS A 74 14.40 -4.83 1.29
C LYS A 74 14.16 -6.27 1.72
N TYR A 75 14.77 -7.22 1.01
CA TYR A 75 14.66 -8.64 1.31
C TYR A 75 15.68 -9.10 2.35
N LYS A 76 15.21 -9.88 3.32
CA LYS A 76 16.02 -10.55 4.34
C LYS A 76 15.50 -11.96 4.61
N ASN A 77 16.45 -12.90 4.85
CA ASN A 77 16.17 -14.28 5.22
C ASN A 77 16.67 -14.55 6.64
N ALA A 78 15.82 -15.12 7.48
CA ALA A 78 16.13 -15.36 8.89
C ALA A 78 16.92 -16.66 9.12
N ALA A 79 17.20 -17.43 8.07
CA ALA A 79 17.96 -18.69 8.14
C ALA A 79 17.40 -19.68 9.19
N ALA A 80 16.07 -19.72 9.34
CA ALA A 80 15.33 -20.52 10.32
C ALA A 80 15.67 -20.21 11.78
N ASP A 81 16.21 -19.02 12.06
CA ASP A 81 16.52 -18.54 13.40
C ASP A 81 15.56 -17.46 13.89
N MET A 82 14.92 -17.70 15.03
CA MET A 82 13.93 -16.77 15.61
C MET A 82 14.54 -15.44 16.08
N GLY A 83 15.77 -15.48 16.56
CA GLY A 83 16.49 -14.27 16.98
C GLY A 83 16.81 -13.37 15.80
N THR A 84 17.24 -13.98 14.71
CA THR A 84 17.50 -13.30 13.44
C THR A 84 16.20 -12.75 12.84
N ALA A 85 15.09 -13.51 12.86
CA ALA A 85 13.78 -13.04 12.42
C ALA A 85 13.38 -11.77 13.16
N LYS A 86 13.50 -11.78 14.51
CA LYS A 86 13.22 -10.58 15.30
C LYS A 86 14.10 -9.38 14.91
N GLN A 87 15.39 -9.59 14.73
CA GLN A 87 16.33 -8.52 14.33
C GLN A 87 15.98 -7.95 12.95
N ILE A 88 15.57 -8.81 12.01
CA ILE A 88 15.12 -8.39 10.68
C ILE A 88 13.88 -7.52 10.79
N SER A 89 12.86 -7.97 11.52
CA SER A 89 11.63 -7.21 11.74
C SER A 89 11.91 -5.83 12.36
N ASP A 90 12.73 -5.79 13.43
CA ASP A 90 13.13 -4.53 14.08
C ASP A 90 13.89 -3.60 13.09
N SER A 91 14.74 -4.17 12.24
CA SER A 91 15.47 -3.39 11.21
C SER A 91 14.52 -2.81 10.16
N LEU A 92 13.57 -3.61 9.65
CA LEU A 92 12.59 -3.13 8.66
C LEU A 92 11.72 -2.00 9.21
N VAL A 93 11.31 -2.10 10.47
CA VAL A 93 10.57 -1.02 11.16
C VAL A 93 11.44 0.24 11.31
N SER A 94 12.69 0.09 11.72
CA SER A 94 13.65 1.21 11.83
C SER A 94 13.90 1.89 10.49
N ASP A 95 13.88 1.13 9.43
CA ASP A 95 14.04 1.61 8.04
C ASP A 95 12.78 2.30 7.51
N LYS A 96 11.68 2.30 8.28
CA LYS A 96 10.41 2.92 7.94
C LYS A 96 9.88 2.48 6.58
N VAL A 97 9.87 1.16 6.35
CA VAL A 97 9.27 0.62 5.13
C VAL A 97 7.76 0.90 5.10
N ASP A 98 7.19 1.02 3.92
CA ASP A 98 5.75 1.30 3.75
C ASP A 98 4.88 0.07 4.03
N LEU A 99 5.45 -1.12 3.90
CA LEU A 99 4.78 -2.42 4.11
C LEU A 99 5.82 -3.48 4.47
N VAL A 100 5.46 -4.42 5.33
CA VAL A 100 6.22 -5.66 5.53
C VAL A 100 5.43 -6.84 4.95
N CYS A 101 6.08 -7.62 4.07
CA CYS A 101 5.61 -8.94 3.64
C CYS A 101 6.39 -10.00 4.41
N ALA A 102 5.70 -10.73 5.28
CA ALA A 102 6.28 -11.76 6.13
C ALA A 102 5.92 -13.16 5.62
N ILE A 103 6.93 -13.99 5.40
CA ILE A 103 6.77 -15.31 4.78
C ILE A 103 7.11 -16.39 5.80
N ALA A 104 6.13 -17.20 6.14
CA ALA A 104 6.03 -18.23 7.17
C ALA A 104 5.65 -17.68 8.55
N THR A 105 5.06 -18.55 9.38
CA THR A 105 4.51 -18.21 10.70
C THR A 105 5.49 -17.47 11.61
N PRO A 106 6.76 -17.91 11.78
CA PRO A 106 7.68 -17.21 12.68
C PRO A 106 8.03 -15.79 12.22
N SER A 107 8.21 -15.57 10.92
CA SER A 107 8.42 -14.22 10.36
C SER A 107 7.18 -13.35 10.52
N ALA A 108 5.99 -13.91 10.29
CA ALA A 108 4.75 -13.18 10.45
C ALA A 108 4.54 -12.70 11.89
N GLN A 109 4.79 -13.54 12.88
CA GLN A 109 4.73 -13.17 14.29
C GLN A 109 5.78 -12.12 14.67
N SER A 110 7.01 -12.25 14.19
CA SER A 110 8.08 -11.28 14.44
C SER A 110 7.75 -9.92 13.82
N ALA A 111 7.33 -9.91 12.56
CA ALA A 111 6.97 -8.69 11.85
C ALA A 111 5.77 -7.99 12.49
N TYR A 112 4.71 -8.72 12.83
CA TYR A 112 3.54 -8.17 13.51
C TYR A 112 3.93 -7.50 14.83
N ASN A 113 4.68 -8.21 15.71
CA ASN A 113 5.09 -7.69 17.01
C ASN A 113 5.98 -6.43 16.90
N ALA A 114 6.83 -6.34 15.88
CA ALA A 114 7.68 -5.18 15.65
C ALA A 114 6.88 -3.99 15.07
N ALA A 115 6.01 -4.26 14.11
CA ALA A 115 5.32 -3.24 13.31
C ALA A 115 4.12 -2.61 14.02
N MET A 116 3.45 -3.32 14.95
CA MET A 116 2.22 -2.85 15.60
C MET A 116 2.34 -1.50 16.33
N LYS A 117 3.55 -1.12 16.79
CA LYS A 117 3.81 0.17 17.44
C LYS A 117 4.26 1.26 16.48
N ALA A 118 4.59 0.89 15.25
CA ALA A 118 5.11 1.79 14.22
C ALA A 118 4.06 2.13 13.16
N ASP A 119 2.86 1.56 13.28
CA ASP A 119 1.75 1.72 12.33
C ASP A 119 2.15 1.33 10.88
N ILE A 120 3.02 0.33 10.77
CA ILE A 120 3.45 -0.22 9.48
C ILE A 120 2.57 -1.45 9.18
N PRO A 121 1.85 -1.48 8.06
CA PRO A 121 1.03 -2.63 7.70
C PRO A 121 1.90 -3.86 7.45
N VAL A 122 1.40 -5.02 7.91
CA VAL A 122 2.02 -6.32 7.69
C VAL A 122 1.06 -7.20 6.91
N ILE A 123 1.52 -7.72 5.80
CA ILE A 123 0.85 -8.85 5.13
C ILE A 123 1.69 -10.10 5.35
N TYR A 124 1.04 -11.23 5.40
CA TYR A 124 1.74 -12.50 5.59
C TYR A 124 1.25 -13.57 4.62
N THR A 125 2.12 -14.52 4.32
CA THR A 125 1.83 -15.70 3.51
C THR A 125 2.52 -16.93 4.11
N ALA A 126 2.08 -18.12 3.70
CA ALA A 126 2.57 -19.40 4.22
C ALA A 126 2.44 -19.53 5.75
N VAL A 127 1.38 -18.96 6.32
CA VAL A 127 1.01 -19.14 7.73
C VAL A 127 -0.03 -20.23 7.81
N THR A 128 0.27 -21.30 8.57
CA THR A 128 -0.58 -22.51 8.64
C THR A 128 -1.90 -22.23 9.37
N ASP A 129 -1.84 -21.53 10.50
CA ASP A 129 -2.99 -21.19 11.32
C ASP A 129 -2.81 -19.76 11.90
N PRO A 130 -3.40 -18.76 11.27
CA PRO A 130 -3.27 -17.38 11.73
C PRO A 130 -3.89 -17.13 13.12
N VAL A 131 -4.92 -17.89 13.50
CA VAL A 131 -5.57 -17.75 14.82
C VAL A 131 -4.66 -18.29 15.90
N ALA A 132 -4.12 -19.51 15.71
CA ALA A 132 -3.16 -20.08 16.65
C ALA A 132 -1.84 -19.27 16.73
N ALA A 133 -1.49 -18.58 15.65
CA ALA A 133 -0.34 -17.68 15.60
C ALA A 133 -0.60 -16.27 16.18
N GLU A 134 -1.83 -15.99 16.66
CA GLU A 134 -2.25 -14.69 17.19
C GLU A 134 -2.14 -13.54 16.16
N LEU A 135 -2.28 -13.86 14.88
CA LEU A 135 -2.30 -12.92 13.75
C LEU A 135 -3.72 -12.63 13.25
N ALA A 136 -4.69 -13.39 13.74
CA ALA A 136 -6.09 -13.19 13.49
C ALA A 136 -6.93 -13.53 14.74
N ASP A 137 -8.11 -12.92 14.84
CA ASP A 137 -9.07 -13.25 15.89
C ASP A 137 -9.75 -14.60 15.61
N LYS A 138 -10.61 -15.06 16.54
CA LYS A 138 -11.35 -16.31 16.40
C LYS A 138 -12.28 -16.39 15.19
N ASP A 139 -12.62 -15.26 14.59
CA ASP A 139 -13.44 -15.14 13.39
C ASP A 139 -12.59 -15.01 12.11
N GLY A 140 -11.24 -15.14 12.25
CA GLY A 140 -10.27 -15.09 11.16
C GLY A 140 -9.98 -13.68 10.64
N LYS A 141 -10.37 -12.65 11.39
CA LYS A 141 -10.06 -11.26 11.03
C LYS A 141 -8.67 -10.89 11.54
N PRO A 142 -7.90 -10.11 10.78
CA PRO A 142 -6.61 -9.59 11.25
C PRO A 142 -6.72 -8.85 12.57
N VAL A 143 -5.76 -9.03 13.44
CA VAL A 143 -5.67 -8.35 14.74
C VAL A 143 -4.84 -7.09 14.64
#